data_0abcdbe1f4c69e14f7da20734773c8c0
#
_entry.id   0abcdbe1f4c69e14f7da20734773c8c0
#
_cell.length_a   1.000
_cell.length_b   1.000
_cell.length_c   1.000
_cell.angle_alpha   90.00
_cell.angle_beta   90.00
_cell.angle_gamma   90.00
#
_symmetry.space_group_name_H-M   'P 1'
#
loop_
_entity.id
_entity.type
_entity.pdbx_description
1 polymer ?
#
loop_
_entity_poly.entity_id
_entity_poly.type
_entity_poly.pdbx_seq_one_letter_code
_entity_poly.pdbx_strand_id
1 'polypeptide(L)'
;GSGSAAGGENGGNGTGGKKVTIELAISKSSQDSAFIQQDLLDEFEQKTNIHVNLQLIPAEQTTTVLQTKLAVEETPDIIQYNLASATTDLNLERNFEILDNEPWASRIVNKDVLSANGHLYSFHVSQDTGMQGVVYNKQIFEDLGLSIPKNFDEFLAVCEKIKASGITPVFMPYKDNWAANIWPAAAFADFAAKNDPTFFDDLNSNKRKWSDIPEFQTFLQQQYEVYKKGYTNADVLSDSYDMAVGKFLNKEVAMMFMGDWLIEGVAQQDPSMRLGVFPIPSSQDASLGASPLGGQLFIPKKAPHMAEAKKFLDFMASKEVAQKIVDSKGYVSNLSDVTTPELPEYKQEIVDNYITPKKTVLTSDAYMLVDRSELYRLLQDQFAGGLTPEEVLKAWDEKFSQLMKDKEVPGF
;
A
#
# COMPACT_ATOMS: atom_id res chain seq x y z
N GLY A 1 -59.24 -31.39 3.30
CA GLY A 1 -57.92 -31.90 3.05
C GLY A 1 -56.93 -31.02 3.69
N SER A 2 -56.50 -31.34 4.87
CA SER A 2 -55.47 -30.70 5.62
C SER A 2 -54.11 -31.24 5.14
N GLY A 3 -53.31 -30.43 4.50
CA GLY A 3 -51.91 -30.73 4.18
C GLY A 3 -51.03 -30.11 5.26
N SER A 4 -50.59 -30.91 6.18
CA SER A 4 -49.52 -30.57 7.11
C SER A 4 -48.18 -30.59 6.37
N ALA A 5 -47.57 -29.46 6.14
CA ALA A 5 -46.19 -29.37 5.77
C ALA A 5 -45.32 -29.54 6.99
N ALA A 6 -44.74 -30.70 7.13
CA ALA A 6 -43.68 -30.92 8.14
C ALA A 6 -42.45 -30.11 7.71
N GLY A 7 -42.13 -29.10 8.44
CA GLY A 7 -40.86 -28.42 8.35
C GLY A 7 -39.74 -29.37 8.77
N GLY A 8 -38.90 -29.75 7.82
CA GLY A 8 -37.69 -30.48 8.14
C GLY A 8 -36.76 -29.57 8.95
N GLU A 9 -36.61 -29.84 10.22
CA GLU A 9 -35.52 -29.33 10.98
C GLU A 9 -34.23 -29.94 10.44
N ASN A 10 -33.55 -29.22 9.61
CA ASN A 10 -32.15 -29.53 9.35
C ASN A 10 -31.37 -29.14 10.57
N GLY A 11 -31.15 -30.10 11.42
CA GLY A 11 -30.19 -29.99 12.50
C GLY A 11 -28.80 -29.81 11.91
N GLY A 12 -28.43 -28.57 11.65
CA GLY A 12 -27.04 -28.24 11.32
C GLY A 12 -26.17 -28.54 12.53
N ASN A 13 -25.03 -29.19 12.29
CA ASN A 13 -23.98 -29.38 13.29
C ASN A 13 -23.34 -28.04 13.68
N GLY A 14 -24.11 -27.05 13.98
CA GLY A 14 -23.65 -25.75 14.46
C GLY A 14 -23.75 -25.65 15.97
N THR A 15 -23.23 -24.58 16.54
CA THR A 15 -23.22 -24.24 17.95
C THR A 15 -24.63 -23.95 18.52
N GLY A 16 -25.66 -24.55 18.00
CA GLY A 16 -26.99 -24.56 18.59
C GLY A 16 -27.66 -23.19 18.70
N GLY A 17 -27.81 -22.45 17.63
CA GLY A 17 -28.49 -21.18 17.60
C GLY A 17 -29.12 -20.90 16.23
N LYS A 18 -29.89 -19.83 16.17
CA LYS A 18 -30.42 -19.30 14.92
C LYS A 18 -29.28 -18.93 13.99
N LYS A 19 -29.38 -19.25 12.70
CA LYS A 19 -28.44 -18.79 11.69
C LYS A 19 -28.48 -17.27 11.59
N VAL A 20 -27.31 -16.64 11.64
CA VAL A 20 -27.15 -15.20 11.51
C VAL A 20 -26.41 -14.93 10.20
N THR A 21 -26.86 -13.92 9.46
CA THR A 21 -26.15 -13.42 8.30
C THR A 21 -25.49 -12.11 8.63
N ILE A 22 -24.19 -12.01 8.39
CA ILE A 22 -23.45 -10.76 8.48
C ILE A 22 -23.12 -10.23 7.09
N GLU A 23 -23.05 -8.91 6.97
CA GLU A 23 -22.74 -8.23 5.72
C GLU A 23 -21.29 -7.76 5.73
N LEU A 24 -20.52 -8.17 4.71
CA LEU A 24 -19.14 -7.73 4.50
C LEU A 24 -19.09 -6.92 3.20
N ALA A 25 -18.79 -5.62 3.33
CA ALA A 25 -18.68 -4.72 2.18
C ALA A 25 -17.23 -4.66 1.70
N ILE A 26 -17.04 -4.79 0.39
CA ILE A 26 -15.72 -4.85 -0.25
C ILE A 26 -15.79 -4.31 -1.67
N SER A 27 -14.71 -3.68 -2.15
CA SER A 27 -14.58 -3.31 -3.55
C SER A 27 -14.50 -4.56 -4.45
N LYS A 28 -15.13 -4.51 -5.61
CA LYS A 28 -15.01 -5.56 -6.64
C LYS A 28 -13.56 -5.79 -7.07
N SER A 29 -12.72 -4.75 -7.03
CA SER A 29 -11.29 -4.86 -7.34
C SER A 29 -10.49 -5.69 -6.33
N SER A 30 -11.07 -5.98 -5.17
CA SER A 30 -10.44 -6.73 -4.07
C SER A 30 -11.03 -8.12 -3.86
N GLN A 31 -11.69 -8.69 -4.87
CA GLN A 31 -12.34 -10.02 -4.77
C GLN A 31 -11.36 -11.16 -4.46
N ASP A 32 -10.07 -11.00 -4.83
CA ASP A 32 -9.04 -12.01 -4.55
C ASP A 32 -8.36 -11.82 -3.18
N SER A 33 -9.02 -11.10 -2.28
CA SER A 33 -8.45 -10.83 -0.97
C SER A 33 -8.35 -12.09 -0.10
N ALA A 34 -7.47 -12.01 0.87
CA ALA A 34 -7.15 -13.12 1.78
C ALA A 34 -8.37 -13.65 2.55
N PHE A 35 -9.35 -12.80 2.87
CA PHE A 35 -10.44 -13.10 3.79
C PHE A 35 -11.75 -13.54 3.13
N ILE A 36 -11.83 -13.52 1.80
CA ILE A 36 -13.07 -13.87 1.10
C ILE A 36 -12.95 -15.13 0.23
N GLN A 37 -12.06 -16.02 0.62
CA GLN A 37 -11.93 -17.34 -0.02
C GLN A 37 -13.13 -18.20 0.37
N GLN A 38 -13.79 -18.78 -0.63
CA GLN A 38 -15.06 -19.49 -0.42
C GLN A 38 -14.94 -20.67 0.57
N ASP A 39 -13.84 -21.39 0.54
CA ASP A 39 -13.57 -22.49 1.46
C ASP A 39 -13.51 -22.02 2.92
N LEU A 40 -12.91 -20.86 3.18
CA LEU A 40 -12.83 -20.26 4.52
C LEU A 40 -14.20 -19.74 4.99
N LEU A 41 -14.96 -19.13 4.08
CA LEU A 41 -16.31 -18.65 4.40
C LEU A 41 -17.23 -19.83 4.74
N ASP A 42 -17.12 -20.93 4.00
CA ASP A 42 -17.88 -22.16 4.26
C ASP A 42 -17.50 -22.81 5.60
N GLU A 43 -16.20 -22.89 5.91
CA GLU A 43 -15.72 -23.39 7.17
C GLU A 43 -16.21 -22.55 8.37
N PHE A 44 -16.17 -21.24 8.23
CA PHE A 44 -16.69 -20.31 9.24
C PHE A 44 -18.18 -20.53 9.48
N GLU A 45 -18.97 -20.65 8.41
CA GLU A 45 -20.42 -20.91 8.51
C GLU A 45 -20.69 -22.25 9.19
N GLN A 46 -19.97 -23.32 8.84
CA GLN A 46 -20.12 -24.63 9.48
C GLN A 46 -19.82 -24.60 10.95
N LYS A 47 -18.77 -23.89 11.36
CA LYS A 47 -18.33 -23.84 12.76
C LYS A 47 -19.17 -22.93 13.63
N THR A 48 -19.75 -21.88 13.07
CA THR A 48 -20.38 -20.79 13.85
C THR A 48 -21.86 -20.61 13.58
N ASN A 49 -22.38 -21.21 12.51
CA ASN A 49 -23.71 -20.94 11.99
C ASN A 49 -23.93 -19.46 11.61
N ILE A 50 -22.85 -18.80 11.17
CA ILE A 50 -22.87 -17.42 10.68
C ILE A 50 -22.58 -17.46 9.18
N HIS A 51 -23.52 -16.93 8.38
CA HIS A 51 -23.36 -16.77 6.95
C HIS A 51 -22.78 -15.38 6.64
N VAL A 52 -21.80 -15.32 5.76
CA VAL A 52 -21.21 -14.05 5.31
C VAL A 52 -21.77 -13.73 3.93
N ASN A 53 -22.51 -12.62 3.84
CA ASN A 53 -22.98 -12.08 2.57
C ASN A 53 -22.03 -10.97 2.10
N LEU A 54 -21.48 -11.13 0.90
CA LEU A 54 -20.56 -10.15 0.33
C LEU A 54 -21.33 -9.04 -0.38
N GLN A 55 -21.10 -7.79 0.01
CA GLN A 55 -21.56 -6.61 -0.70
C GLN A 55 -20.43 -6.13 -1.61
N LEU A 56 -20.49 -6.49 -2.89
CA LEU A 56 -19.47 -6.11 -3.86
C LEU A 56 -19.79 -4.73 -4.43
N ILE A 57 -18.91 -3.76 -4.19
CA ILE A 57 -19.08 -2.37 -4.60
C ILE A 57 -18.17 -2.10 -5.80
N PRO A 58 -18.66 -1.50 -6.90
CA PRO A 58 -17.81 -1.10 -8.01
C PRO A 58 -16.63 -0.23 -7.51
N ALA A 59 -15.42 -0.48 -8.03
CA ALA A 59 -14.19 0.10 -7.50
C ALA A 59 -14.23 1.63 -7.42
N GLU A 60 -14.73 2.29 -8.46
CA GLU A 60 -14.81 3.74 -8.55
C GLU A 60 -15.87 4.36 -7.63
N GLN A 61 -16.78 3.54 -7.09
CA GLN A 61 -17.88 4.00 -6.22
C GLN A 61 -17.65 3.64 -4.74
N THR A 62 -16.61 2.88 -4.43
CA THR A 62 -16.43 2.28 -3.11
C THR A 62 -16.45 3.31 -1.98
N THR A 63 -15.65 4.35 -2.08
CA THR A 63 -15.58 5.38 -1.05
C THR A 63 -16.92 6.09 -0.84
N THR A 64 -17.57 6.52 -1.92
CA THR A 64 -18.86 7.22 -1.84
C THR A 64 -19.96 6.34 -1.25
N VAL A 65 -20.03 5.09 -1.68
CA VAL A 65 -21.02 4.13 -1.15
C VAL A 65 -20.80 3.87 0.33
N LEU A 66 -19.55 3.67 0.76
CA LEU A 66 -19.24 3.44 2.17
C LEU A 66 -19.54 4.66 3.03
N GLN A 67 -19.23 5.87 2.55
CA GLN A 67 -19.59 7.11 3.24
C GLN A 67 -21.10 7.21 3.47
N THR A 68 -21.89 6.90 2.45
CA THR A 68 -23.34 6.92 2.52
C THR A 68 -23.88 5.88 3.53
N LYS A 69 -23.40 4.65 3.45
CA LYS A 69 -23.83 3.58 4.35
C LYS A 69 -23.52 3.87 5.81
N LEU A 70 -22.37 4.46 6.10
CA LEU A 70 -21.97 4.84 7.45
C LEU A 70 -22.78 6.02 7.99
N ALA A 71 -23.29 6.89 7.13
CA ALA A 71 -24.08 8.07 7.53
C ALA A 71 -25.56 7.76 7.82
N VAL A 72 -26.14 6.74 7.17
CA VAL A 72 -27.59 6.49 7.18
C VAL A 72 -28.00 5.23 7.97
N GLU A 73 -27.18 4.70 8.83
CA GLU A 73 -27.45 3.51 9.66
C GLU A 73 -27.73 2.20 8.88
N GLU A 74 -27.42 2.15 7.60
CA GLU A 74 -27.39 0.92 6.80
C GLU A 74 -25.97 0.35 6.79
N THR A 75 -25.38 0.29 7.95
CA THR A 75 -23.98 -0.03 8.15
C THR A 75 -23.73 -1.52 7.92
N PRO A 76 -22.74 -1.91 7.14
CA PRO A 76 -22.29 -3.29 7.10
C PRO A 76 -21.76 -3.75 8.46
N ASP A 77 -21.66 -5.06 8.66
CA ASP A 77 -21.03 -5.61 9.86
C ASP A 77 -19.52 -5.55 9.81
N ILE A 78 -18.97 -5.74 8.61
CA ILE A 78 -17.53 -5.68 8.35
C ILE A 78 -17.30 -4.91 7.05
N ILE A 79 -16.25 -4.10 7.03
CA ILE A 79 -15.78 -3.41 5.83
C ILE A 79 -14.33 -3.82 5.59
N GLN A 80 -14.01 -4.28 4.37
CA GLN A 80 -12.63 -4.44 3.95
C GLN A 80 -12.18 -3.17 3.22
N TYR A 81 -11.13 -2.54 3.74
CA TYR A 81 -10.66 -1.26 3.22
C TYR A 81 -9.19 -1.05 3.61
N ASN A 82 -8.66 0.15 3.37
CA ASN A 82 -7.31 0.52 3.76
C ASN A 82 -7.35 1.46 4.96
N LEU A 83 -6.51 1.26 5.94
CA LEU A 83 -6.45 2.12 7.13
C LEU A 83 -6.22 3.59 6.77
N ALA A 84 -5.26 3.86 5.88
CA ALA A 84 -4.99 5.23 5.42
C ALA A 84 -6.23 5.88 4.81
N SER A 85 -6.92 5.19 3.89
CA SER A 85 -8.13 5.69 3.24
C SER A 85 -9.32 5.79 4.21
N ALA A 86 -9.45 4.86 5.15
CA ALA A 86 -10.49 4.93 6.19
C ALA A 86 -10.29 6.17 7.07
N THR A 87 -9.05 6.48 7.41
CA THR A 87 -8.70 7.67 8.20
C THR A 87 -9.06 8.96 7.45
N THR A 88 -8.73 9.02 6.16
CA THR A 88 -8.95 10.24 5.36
C THR A 88 -10.38 10.41 4.88
N ASP A 89 -11.05 9.32 4.52
CA ASP A 89 -12.31 9.36 3.77
C ASP A 89 -13.53 8.91 4.55
N LEU A 90 -13.36 8.10 5.59
CA LEU A 90 -14.48 7.45 6.30
C LEU A 90 -14.61 7.87 7.76
N ASN A 91 -13.91 8.88 8.21
CA ASN A 91 -13.92 9.36 9.58
C ASN A 91 -13.73 8.20 10.58
N LEU A 92 -12.51 7.68 10.63
CA LEU A 92 -12.14 6.47 11.36
C LEU A 92 -12.60 6.47 12.82
N GLU A 93 -12.28 7.53 13.57
CA GLU A 93 -12.59 7.60 15.00
C GLU A 93 -14.08 7.62 15.28
N ARG A 94 -14.84 8.27 14.43
CA ARG A 94 -16.30 8.39 14.58
C ARG A 94 -17.01 7.08 14.25
N ASN A 95 -16.57 6.40 13.19
CA ASN A 95 -17.36 5.35 12.56
C ASN A 95 -16.90 3.92 12.89
N PHE A 96 -15.68 3.72 13.41
CA PHE A 96 -15.14 2.37 13.54
C PHE A 96 -14.85 1.99 14.99
N GLU A 97 -15.06 0.71 15.27
CA GLU A 97 -14.80 0.10 16.57
C GLU A 97 -13.30 0.02 16.85
N ILE A 98 -12.92 0.34 18.09
CA ILE A 98 -11.57 0.10 18.60
C ILE A 98 -11.44 -1.38 18.95
N LEU A 99 -10.38 -2.02 18.44
CA LEU A 99 -10.15 -3.46 18.56
C LEU A 99 -9.04 -3.81 19.56
N ASP A 100 -8.63 -2.89 20.42
CA ASP A 100 -7.52 -3.07 21.37
C ASP A 100 -7.67 -4.28 22.28
N ASN A 101 -8.91 -4.61 22.67
CA ASN A 101 -9.20 -5.66 23.65
C ASN A 101 -9.67 -6.97 23.01
N GLU A 102 -9.56 -7.10 21.68
CA GLU A 102 -9.91 -8.35 21.02
C GLU A 102 -8.92 -9.46 21.39
N PRO A 103 -9.36 -10.73 21.43
CA PRO A 103 -8.50 -11.83 21.87
C PRO A 103 -7.20 -11.97 21.07
N TRP A 104 -7.21 -11.60 19.78
CA TRP A 104 -6.04 -11.69 18.92
C TRP A 104 -5.09 -10.50 19.04
N ALA A 105 -5.51 -9.40 19.70
CA ALA A 105 -4.74 -8.15 19.73
C ALA A 105 -3.34 -8.32 20.33
N SER A 106 -3.21 -9.11 21.40
CA SER A 106 -1.92 -9.38 22.05
C SER A 106 -0.95 -10.19 21.20
N ARG A 107 -1.44 -10.87 20.17
CA ARG A 107 -0.62 -11.68 19.26
C ARG A 107 -0.12 -10.90 18.05
N ILE A 108 -0.55 -9.67 17.86
CA ILE A 108 -0.11 -8.83 16.72
C ILE A 108 1.35 -8.41 16.95
N VAL A 109 2.19 -8.68 15.95
CA VAL A 109 3.64 -8.37 15.98
C VAL A 109 3.88 -6.89 15.70
N ASN A 110 3.27 -6.38 14.63
CA ASN A 110 3.40 -4.98 14.21
C ASN A 110 2.03 -4.30 14.28
N LYS A 111 1.74 -3.68 15.42
CA LYS A 111 0.48 -2.97 15.64
C LYS A 111 0.35 -1.70 14.81
N ASP A 112 1.48 -1.09 14.43
CA ASP A 112 1.48 0.20 13.74
C ASP A 112 0.76 0.14 12.39
N VAL A 113 0.88 -0.98 11.66
CA VAL A 113 0.20 -1.14 10.36
C VAL A 113 -1.32 -1.27 10.47
N LEU A 114 -1.84 -1.53 11.67
CA LEU A 114 -3.27 -1.73 11.95
C LEU A 114 -3.87 -0.63 12.83
N SER A 115 -3.06 0.34 13.24
CA SER A 115 -3.40 1.32 14.28
C SER A 115 -3.39 2.74 13.76
N ALA A 116 -4.20 3.58 14.39
CA ALA A 116 -4.19 5.02 14.25
C ALA A 116 -4.50 5.64 15.62
N ASN A 117 -3.89 6.80 15.91
CA ASN A 117 -4.15 7.54 17.15
C ASN A 117 -3.99 6.70 18.43
N GLY A 118 -3.04 5.75 18.43
CA GLY A 118 -2.75 4.90 19.58
C GLY A 118 -3.70 3.72 19.78
N HIS A 119 -4.58 3.43 18.82
CA HIS A 119 -5.56 2.34 18.92
C HIS A 119 -5.56 1.43 17.70
N LEU A 120 -5.81 0.14 17.92
CA LEU A 120 -6.10 -0.81 16.85
C LEU A 120 -7.49 -0.55 16.29
N TYR A 121 -7.59 -0.31 14.99
CA TYR A 121 -8.87 -0.11 14.29
C TYR A 121 -9.13 -1.18 13.23
N SER A 122 -8.15 -2.00 12.91
CA SER A 122 -8.27 -2.95 11.82
C SER A 122 -7.57 -4.26 12.13
N PHE A 123 -7.85 -5.27 11.33
CA PHE A 123 -7.24 -6.58 11.40
C PHE A 123 -6.67 -7.00 10.05
N HIS A 124 -5.51 -7.61 10.07
CA HIS A 124 -4.93 -8.37 8.97
C HIS A 124 -3.92 -9.37 9.51
N VAL A 125 -3.76 -10.49 8.80
CA VAL A 125 -2.79 -11.55 9.16
C VAL A 125 -1.37 -11.24 8.69
N SER A 126 -1.24 -10.29 7.77
CA SER A 126 0.03 -9.88 7.15
C SER A 126 0.48 -8.52 7.67
N GLN A 127 1.79 -8.33 7.70
CA GLN A 127 2.39 -7.00 7.82
C GLN A 127 3.02 -6.53 6.50
N ASP A 128 2.73 -7.23 5.40
CA ASP A 128 3.24 -6.88 4.08
C ASP A 128 2.63 -5.61 3.55
N THR A 129 3.49 -4.67 3.23
CA THR A 129 3.13 -3.48 2.47
C THR A 129 3.86 -3.51 1.14
N GLY A 130 3.33 -2.84 0.11
CA GLY A 130 4.08 -2.67 -1.13
C GLY A 130 5.33 -1.84 -0.86
N MET A 131 6.50 -2.35 -1.22
CA MET A 131 7.76 -1.62 -1.05
C MET A 131 8.08 -0.83 -2.31
N GLN A 132 8.50 0.41 -2.15
CA GLN A 132 8.81 1.33 -3.23
C GLN A 132 10.24 1.83 -3.12
N GLY A 133 10.95 1.74 -4.23
CA GLY A 133 12.34 2.17 -4.27
C GLY A 133 12.88 2.06 -5.68
N VAL A 134 14.13 1.66 -5.80
CA VAL A 134 14.78 1.36 -7.08
C VAL A 134 14.73 -0.15 -7.27
N VAL A 135 13.89 -0.61 -8.18
CA VAL A 135 13.89 -2.00 -8.64
C VAL A 135 15.05 -2.18 -9.59
N TYR A 136 15.86 -3.22 -9.40
CA TYR A 136 17.08 -3.41 -10.18
C TYR A 136 17.31 -4.86 -10.57
N ASN A 137 18.01 -5.06 -11.68
CA ASN A 137 18.43 -6.37 -12.17
C ASN A 137 19.74 -6.76 -11.47
N LYS A 138 19.68 -7.76 -10.60
CA LYS A 138 20.84 -8.22 -9.81
C LYS A 138 21.95 -8.76 -10.69
N GLN A 139 21.63 -9.48 -11.77
CA GLN A 139 22.63 -10.05 -12.66
C GLN A 139 23.45 -8.95 -13.36
N ILE A 140 22.79 -7.87 -13.77
CA ILE A 140 23.50 -6.72 -14.37
C ILE A 140 24.48 -6.10 -13.36
N PHE A 141 24.04 -5.94 -12.11
CA PHE A 141 24.92 -5.42 -11.06
C PHE A 141 26.11 -6.33 -10.79
N GLU A 142 25.88 -7.64 -10.72
CA GLU A 142 26.95 -8.62 -10.54
C GLU A 142 27.94 -8.61 -11.71
N ASP A 143 27.44 -8.62 -12.95
CA ASP A 143 28.27 -8.63 -14.17
C ASP A 143 29.17 -7.39 -14.28
N LEU A 144 28.67 -6.24 -13.79
CA LEU A 144 29.40 -4.98 -13.84
C LEU A 144 30.13 -4.64 -12.53
N GLY A 145 30.09 -5.53 -11.54
CA GLY A 145 30.76 -5.33 -10.26
C GLY A 145 30.18 -4.16 -9.45
N LEU A 146 28.87 -3.91 -9.56
CA LEU A 146 28.21 -2.81 -8.90
C LEU A 146 27.68 -3.19 -7.51
N SER A 147 27.75 -2.27 -6.58
CA SER A 147 27.14 -2.35 -5.26
C SER A 147 25.91 -1.45 -5.18
N ILE A 148 25.03 -1.70 -4.22
CA ILE A 148 23.87 -0.85 -3.98
C ILE A 148 24.35 0.55 -3.57
N PRO A 149 23.93 1.61 -4.28
CA PRO A 149 24.35 2.97 -3.97
C PRO A 149 23.74 3.45 -2.67
N LYS A 150 24.53 4.13 -1.83
CA LYS A 150 24.12 4.63 -0.51
C LYS A 150 23.68 6.09 -0.53
N ASN A 151 23.93 6.79 -1.62
CA ASN A 151 23.59 8.19 -1.81
C ASN A 151 23.43 8.50 -3.30
N PHE A 152 23.05 9.73 -3.61
CA PHE A 152 22.78 10.12 -4.99
C PHE A 152 24.03 10.12 -5.87
N ASP A 153 25.19 10.55 -5.36
CA ASP A 153 26.43 10.57 -6.13
C ASP A 153 26.86 9.16 -6.51
N GLU A 154 26.78 8.20 -5.60
CA GLU A 154 27.03 6.79 -5.90
C GLU A 154 26.02 6.24 -6.91
N PHE A 155 24.76 6.65 -6.83
CA PHE A 155 23.73 6.26 -7.79
C PHE A 155 24.07 6.74 -9.20
N LEU A 156 24.49 7.99 -9.35
CA LEU A 156 24.90 8.51 -10.66
C LEU A 156 26.11 7.74 -11.21
N ALA A 157 27.06 7.35 -10.35
CA ALA A 157 28.21 6.53 -10.77
C ALA A 157 27.75 5.14 -11.25
N VAL A 158 26.77 4.53 -10.60
CA VAL A 158 26.15 3.28 -11.05
C VAL A 158 25.51 3.45 -12.43
N CYS A 159 24.72 4.52 -12.60
CA CYS A 159 24.10 4.82 -13.90
C CYS A 159 25.13 4.97 -15.02
N GLU A 160 26.24 5.65 -14.77
CA GLU A 160 27.30 5.84 -15.77
C GLU A 160 27.91 4.51 -16.21
N LYS A 161 28.22 3.62 -15.26
CA LYS A 161 28.78 2.30 -15.59
C LYS A 161 27.79 1.43 -16.38
N ILE A 162 26.51 1.48 -16.03
CA ILE A 162 25.48 0.73 -16.76
C ILE A 162 25.35 1.27 -18.19
N LYS A 163 25.29 2.59 -18.34
CA LYS A 163 25.22 3.24 -19.66
C LYS A 163 26.43 2.86 -20.55
N ALA A 164 27.62 2.87 -19.98
CA ALA A 164 28.85 2.48 -20.69
C ALA A 164 28.80 1.04 -21.17
N SER A 165 28.05 0.15 -20.55
CA SER A 165 27.87 -1.24 -20.98
C SER A 165 26.87 -1.41 -22.14
N GLY A 166 26.17 -0.31 -22.53
CA GLY A 166 25.17 -0.34 -23.60
C GLY A 166 23.75 -0.61 -23.13
N ILE A 167 23.51 -0.65 -21.82
CA ILE A 167 22.18 -0.84 -21.23
C ILE A 167 21.65 0.52 -20.77
N THR A 168 20.35 0.75 -20.93
CA THR A 168 19.68 1.93 -20.38
C THR A 168 19.62 1.81 -18.86
N PRO A 169 20.22 2.73 -18.09
CA PRO A 169 20.27 2.62 -16.65
C PRO A 169 18.89 2.58 -15.99
N VAL A 170 18.00 3.52 -16.32
CA VAL A 170 16.71 3.69 -15.65
C VAL A 170 15.58 3.82 -16.67
N PHE A 171 14.53 3.05 -16.49
CA PHE A 171 13.29 3.20 -17.27
C PHE A 171 12.32 4.14 -16.55
N MET A 172 11.89 5.19 -17.25
CA MET A 172 10.91 6.14 -16.76
C MET A 172 9.65 6.12 -17.62
N PRO A 173 8.57 5.43 -17.18
CA PRO A 173 7.31 5.34 -17.94
C PRO A 173 6.34 6.44 -17.51
N TYR A 174 6.70 7.68 -17.68
CA TYR A 174 5.96 8.80 -17.07
C TYR A 174 4.76 9.29 -17.89
N LYS A 175 4.39 8.57 -18.96
CA LYS A 175 3.03 8.66 -19.50
C LYS A 175 2.00 8.30 -18.42
N ASP A 176 2.32 7.31 -17.60
CA ASP A 176 1.59 7.00 -16.38
C ASP A 176 2.09 7.94 -15.27
N ASN A 177 1.34 9.00 -15.04
CA ASN A 177 1.77 10.12 -14.21
C ASN A 177 2.10 9.74 -12.76
N TRP A 178 1.41 8.74 -12.19
CA TRP A 178 1.68 8.25 -10.84
C TRP A 178 3.11 7.70 -10.70
N ALA A 179 3.69 7.15 -11.77
CA ALA A 179 5.04 6.62 -11.76
C ALA A 179 6.10 7.68 -11.47
N ALA A 180 5.85 8.93 -11.89
CA ALA A 180 6.75 10.05 -11.61
C ALA A 180 6.83 10.40 -10.12
N ASN A 181 5.87 9.97 -9.32
CA ASN A 181 5.81 10.28 -7.89
C ASN A 181 6.53 9.27 -6.99
N ILE A 182 7.00 8.16 -7.53
CA ILE A 182 7.69 7.13 -6.71
C ILE A 182 8.93 7.73 -6.04
N TRP A 183 9.77 8.45 -6.78
CA TRP A 183 10.96 9.09 -6.24
C TRP A 183 10.64 10.13 -5.16
N PRO A 184 9.83 11.18 -5.45
CA PRO A 184 9.56 12.20 -4.44
C PRO A 184 8.81 11.68 -3.22
N ALA A 185 7.86 10.76 -3.40
CA ALA A 185 7.06 10.24 -2.29
C ALA A 185 7.93 9.54 -1.23
N ALA A 186 8.91 8.76 -1.65
CA ALA A 186 9.86 8.11 -0.75
C ALA A 186 10.87 9.14 -0.16
N ALA A 187 11.43 10.00 -1.00
CA ALA A 187 12.44 10.99 -0.59
C ALA A 187 11.89 11.98 0.43
N PHE A 188 10.70 12.53 0.19
CA PHE A 188 10.05 13.48 1.09
C PHE A 188 9.76 12.84 2.45
N ALA A 189 9.20 11.66 2.45
CA ALA A 189 8.85 10.94 3.66
C ALA A 189 10.09 10.56 4.49
N ASP A 190 11.14 10.07 3.85
CA ASP A 190 12.38 9.71 4.52
C ASP A 190 13.02 10.93 5.20
N PHE A 191 13.09 12.04 4.48
CA PHE A 191 13.63 13.28 5.04
C PHE A 191 12.81 13.77 6.23
N ALA A 192 11.48 13.82 6.07
CA ALA A 192 10.60 14.28 7.14
C ALA A 192 10.70 13.40 8.38
N ALA A 193 10.69 12.08 8.22
CA ALA A 193 10.80 11.15 9.34
C ALA A 193 12.09 11.35 10.17
N LYS A 194 13.20 11.68 9.50
CA LYS A 194 14.51 11.86 10.15
C LYS A 194 14.73 13.26 10.71
N ASN A 195 14.19 14.29 10.05
CA ASN A 195 14.57 15.68 10.33
C ASN A 195 13.41 16.57 10.77
N ASP A 196 12.16 16.19 10.48
CA ASP A 196 10.97 17.02 10.74
C ASP A 196 9.74 16.12 10.90
N PRO A 197 9.69 15.29 11.95
CA PRO A 197 8.69 14.21 12.07
C PRO A 197 7.24 14.67 12.17
N THR A 198 6.97 15.92 12.49
CA THR A 198 5.62 16.50 12.55
C THR A 198 5.21 17.19 11.25
N PHE A 199 6.06 17.17 10.23
CA PHE A 199 5.84 17.96 9.01
C PHE A 199 4.48 17.67 8.37
N PHE A 200 4.11 16.41 8.19
CA PHE A 200 2.83 16.07 7.54
C PHE A 200 1.61 16.46 8.38
N ASP A 201 1.70 16.36 9.69
CA ASP A 201 0.65 16.85 10.59
C ASP A 201 0.49 18.36 10.48
N ASP A 202 1.60 19.08 10.45
CA ASP A 202 1.62 20.54 10.32
C ASP A 202 1.15 20.99 8.94
N LEU A 203 1.52 20.25 7.90
CA LEU A 203 1.03 20.45 6.54
C LEU A 203 -0.49 20.31 6.46
N ASN A 204 -1.03 19.25 7.07
CA ASN A 204 -2.47 18.94 7.06
C ASN A 204 -3.29 19.86 7.98
N SER A 205 -2.65 20.66 8.82
CA SER A 205 -3.30 21.71 9.64
C SER A 205 -2.97 23.14 9.19
N ASN A 206 -2.43 23.29 8.00
CA ASN A 206 -2.06 24.55 7.37
C ASN A 206 -1.02 25.39 8.14
N LYS A 207 -0.14 24.70 8.86
CA LYS A 207 0.99 25.34 9.58
C LYS A 207 2.27 25.35 8.75
N ARG A 208 2.36 24.53 7.74
CA ARG A 208 3.51 24.37 6.86
C ARG A 208 3.04 24.21 5.41
N LYS A 209 3.95 24.45 4.48
CA LYS A 209 3.79 24.25 3.03
C LYS A 209 4.83 23.25 2.53
N TRP A 210 4.50 22.61 1.39
CA TRP A 210 5.44 21.68 0.75
C TRP A 210 6.76 22.35 0.39
N SER A 211 6.71 23.61 -0.05
CA SER A 211 7.91 24.39 -0.41
C SER A 211 8.73 24.88 0.79
N ASP A 212 8.29 24.68 2.02
CA ASP A 212 9.02 25.11 3.21
C ASP A 212 10.31 24.32 3.46
N ILE A 213 10.41 23.10 2.94
CA ILE A 213 11.61 22.26 3.08
C ILE A 213 12.46 22.37 1.81
N PRO A 214 13.62 23.06 1.86
CA PRO A 214 14.47 23.26 0.69
C PRO A 214 14.95 21.95 0.05
N GLU A 215 15.16 20.91 0.86
CA GLU A 215 15.61 19.60 0.41
C GLU A 215 14.61 18.92 -0.53
N PHE A 216 13.31 19.22 -0.40
CA PHE A 216 12.30 18.68 -1.32
C PHE A 216 12.54 19.13 -2.76
N GLN A 217 12.95 20.37 -2.94
CA GLN A 217 13.37 20.88 -4.26
C GLN A 217 14.59 20.10 -4.78
N THR A 218 15.55 19.84 -3.91
CA THR A 218 16.74 19.04 -4.27
C THR A 218 16.35 17.65 -4.73
N PHE A 219 15.41 17.00 -4.06
CA PHE A 219 14.97 15.65 -4.45
C PHE A 219 14.30 15.61 -5.81
N LEU A 220 13.49 16.60 -6.14
CA LEU A 220 12.93 16.74 -7.50
C LEU A 220 14.02 16.98 -8.53
N GLN A 221 15.01 17.80 -8.21
CA GLN A 221 16.14 18.08 -9.09
C GLN A 221 16.97 16.82 -9.35
N GLN A 222 17.20 15.98 -8.35
CA GLN A 222 17.91 14.71 -8.49
C GLN A 222 17.25 13.80 -9.53
N GLN A 223 15.94 13.59 -9.41
CA GLN A 223 15.17 12.77 -10.33
C GLN A 223 15.27 13.30 -11.77
N TYR A 224 15.11 14.60 -11.95
CA TYR A 224 15.24 15.25 -13.24
C TYR A 224 16.64 15.14 -13.82
N GLU A 225 17.67 15.23 -12.98
CA GLU A 225 19.08 15.11 -13.39
C GLU A 225 19.38 13.73 -13.98
N VAL A 226 18.81 12.67 -13.45
CA VAL A 226 18.95 11.31 -14.01
C VAL A 226 18.51 11.29 -15.47
N TYR A 227 17.39 11.93 -15.79
CA TYR A 227 16.89 12.09 -17.14
C TYR A 227 17.81 12.98 -17.99
N LYS A 228 18.15 14.16 -17.49
CA LYS A 228 18.96 15.16 -18.24
C LYS A 228 20.36 14.67 -18.54
N LYS A 229 20.93 13.81 -17.72
CA LYS A 229 22.25 13.20 -17.98
C LYS A 229 22.20 12.07 -19.02
N GLY A 230 21.02 11.73 -19.54
CA GLY A 230 20.86 10.69 -20.54
C GLY A 230 20.93 9.28 -19.98
N TYR A 231 20.55 9.09 -18.72
CA TYR A 231 20.53 7.77 -18.07
C TYR A 231 19.20 7.05 -18.18
N THR A 232 18.28 7.58 -18.99
CA THR A 232 16.94 7.02 -19.11
C THR A 232 16.59 6.69 -20.56
N ASN A 233 15.43 6.05 -20.77
CA ASN A 233 14.77 6.01 -22.06
C ASN A 233 14.56 7.44 -22.59
N ALA A 234 14.52 7.59 -23.93
CA ALA A 234 14.42 8.92 -24.55
C ALA A 234 13.03 9.54 -24.36
N ASP A 235 11.98 8.72 -24.43
CA ASP A 235 10.59 9.17 -24.53
C ASP A 235 9.83 8.99 -23.19
N VAL A 236 10.36 9.60 -22.13
CA VAL A 236 9.83 9.39 -20.77
C VAL A 236 8.35 9.77 -20.62
N LEU A 237 7.85 10.74 -21.40
CA LEU A 237 6.45 11.17 -21.35
C LEU A 237 5.53 10.38 -22.27
N SER A 238 6.07 9.58 -23.17
CA SER A 238 5.32 8.73 -24.12
C SER A 238 5.33 7.26 -23.72
N ASP A 239 6.36 6.83 -23.01
CA ASP A 239 6.49 5.45 -22.56
C ASP A 239 5.61 5.18 -21.34
N SER A 240 4.97 3.99 -21.34
CA SER A 240 4.00 3.58 -20.33
C SER A 240 4.51 2.46 -19.44
N TYR A 241 3.89 2.32 -18.27
CA TYR A 241 4.20 1.24 -17.33
C TYR A 241 3.99 -0.15 -17.93
N ASP A 242 3.03 -0.31 -18.84
CA ASP A 242 2.78 -1.59 -19.52
C ASP A 242 4.01 -2.15 -20.24
N MET A 243 4.96 -1.30 -20.60
CA MET A 243 6.22 -1.69 -21.27
C MET A 243 7.25 -2.24 -20.28
N ALA A 244 7.08 -2.01 -18.97
CA ALA A 244 8.14 -2.24 -17.98
C ALA A 244 8.59 -3.69 -17.88
N VAL A 245 7.65 -4.64 -17.77
CA VAL A 245 7.96 -6.08 -17.66
C VAL A 245 8.80 -6.52 -18.85
N GLY A 246 8.36 -6.17 -20.06
CA GLY A 246 9.10 -6.51 -21.30
C GLY A 246 10.50 -5.89 -21.34
N LYS A 247 10.66 -4.66 -20.89
CA LYS A 247 11.96 -3.98 -20.82
C LYS A 247 12.95 -4.73 -19.92
N PHE A 248 12.50 -5.20 -18.77
CA PHE A 248 13.33 -6.03 -17.88
C PHE A 248 13.60 -7.40 -18.46
N LEU A 249 12.59 -8.09 -18.99
CA LEU A 249 12.75 -9.42 -19.60
C LEU A 249 13.75 -9.42 -20.76
N ASN A 250 13.72 -8.37 -21.57
CA ASN A 250 14.63 -8.22 -22.71
C ASN A 250 15.98 -7.63 -22.33
N LYS A 251 16.23 -7.35 -21.06
CA LYS A 251 17.47 -6.76 -20.54
C LYS A 251 17.83 -5.41 -21.20
N GLU A 252 16.81 -4.66 -21.60
CA GLU A 252 16.99 -3.34 -22.21
C GLU A 252 17.28 -2.27 -21.16
N VAL A 253 16.78 -2.47 -19.92
CA VAL A 253 16.94 -1.54 -18.80
C VAL A 253 17.45 -2.28 -17.57
N ALA A 254 18.16 -1.57 -16.70
CA ALA A 254 18.71 -2.16 -15.47
C ALA A 254 17.90 -1.84 -14.23
N MET A 255 17.28 -0.66 -14.17
CA MET A 255 16.60 -0.14 -12.98
C MET A 255 15.32 0.60 -13.33
N MET A 256 14.46 0.73 -12.31
CA MET A 256 13.23 1.52 -12.41
C MET A 256 12.81 1.99 -11.01
N PHE A 257 12.43 3.25 -10.87
CA PHE A 257 11.84 3.76 -9.63
C PHE A 257 10.39 3.27 -9.55
N MET A 258 10.16 2.22 -8.78
CA MET A 258 8.88 1.51 -8.79
C MET A 258 8.66 0.72 -7.51
N GLY A 259 7.49 0.09 -7.41
CA GLY A 259 7.18 -0.84 -6.35
C GLY A 259 7.57 -2.28 -6.67
N ASP A 260 7.61 -3.10 -5.64
CA ASP A 260 7.97 -4.52 -5.74
C ASP A 260 6.95 -5.37 -6.53
N TRP A 261 5.76 -4.84 -6.80
CA TRP A 261 4.80 -5.49 -7.72
C TRP A 261 5.37 -5.69 -9.12
N LEU A 262 6.33 -4.86 -9.54
CA LEU A 262 7.07 -5.07 -10.79
C LEU A 262 7.89 -6.35 -10.74
N ILE A 263 8.51 -6.66 -9.60
CA ILE A 263 9.28 -7.89 -9.41
C ILE A 263 8.38 -9.10 -9.59
N GLU A 264 7.20 -9.08 -8.98
CA GLU A 264 6.21 -10.14 -9.12
C GLU A 264 5.75 -10.30 -10.58
N GLY A 265 5.50 -9.19 -11.26
CA GLY A 265 5.10 -9.18 -12.67
C GLY A 265 6.15 -9.81 -13.58
N VAL A 266 7.42 -9.53 -13.37
CA VAL A 266 8.53 -10.15 -14.12
C VAL A 266 8.66 -11.64 -13.77
N ALA A 267 8.58 -12.00 -12.49
CA ALA A 267 8.70 -13.37 -12.02
C ALA A 267 7.62 -14.31 -12.57
N GLN A 268 6.42 -13.79 -12.83
CA GLN A 268 5.36 -14.57 -13.46
C GLN A 268 5.72 -15.04 -14.87
N GLN A 269 6.51 -14.27 -15.60
CA GLN A 269 6.93 -14.62 -16.97
C GLN A 269 8.29 -15.29 -17.01
N ASP A 270 9.21 -14.92 -16.15
CA ASP A 270 10.54 -15.53 -16.03
C ASP A 270 10.96 -15.62 -14.56
N PRO A 271 10.65 -16.73 -13.88
CA PRO A 271 11.05 -16.92 -12.46
C PRO A 271 12.56 -16.94 -12.24
N SER A 272 13.38 -17.14 -13.29
CA SER A 272 14.84 -17.17 -13.18
C SER A 272 15.46 -15.78 -13.13
N MET A 273 14.73 -14.75 -13.51
CA MET A 273 15.25 -13.38 -13.51
C MET A 273 15.27 -12.85 -12.07
N ARG A 274 16.46 -12.52 -11.59
CA ARG A 274 16.68 -12.04 -10.23
C ARG A 274 16.62 -10.52 -10.18
N LEU A 275 15.51 -10.00 -9.69
CA LEU A 275 15.32 -8.58 -9.39
C LEU A 275 15.35 -8.35 -7.88
N GLY A 276 15.73 -7.17 -7.48
CA GLY A 276 15.68 -6.70 -6.09
C GLY A 276 15.21 -5.27 -6.04
N VAL A 277 15.12 -4.72 -4.84
CA VAL A 277 14.77 -3.33 -4.61
C VAL A 277 15.66 -2.74 -3.54
N PHE A 278 16.10 -1.50 -3.73
CA PHE A 278 16.82 -0.73 -2.72
C PHE A 278 16.20 0.65 -2.56
N PRO A 279 16.49 1.37 -1.47
CA PRO A 279 15.89 2.68 -1.20
C PRO A 279 16.20 3.71 -2.29
N ILE A 280 15.27 4.61 -2.53
CA ILE A 280 15.51 5.81 -3.35
C ILE A 280 16.71 6.56 -2.75
N PRO A 281 17.83 6.67 -3.48
CA PRO A 281 19.09 7.20 -2.93
C PRO A 281 19.12 8.72 -2.91
N SER A 282 18.11 9.32 -2.30
CA SER A 282 17.95 10.78 -2.22
C SER A 282 18.87 11.43 -1.19
N SER A 283 19.29 10.67 -0.19
CA SER A 283 20.19 11.07 0.88
C SER A 283 21.03 9.89 1.35
N GLN A 284 21.98 10.13 2.24
CA GLN A 284 22.82 9.05 2.80
C GLN A 284 21.96 8.07 3.59
N ASP A 285 22.08 6.78 3.28
CA ASP A 285 21.37 5.68 3.96
C ASP A 285 19.86 5.89 4.10
N ALA A 286 19.20 6.28 3.00
CA ALA A 286 17.76 6.45 2.95
C ALA A 286 17.02 5.16 3.31
N SER A 287 15.84 5.30 3.90
CA SER A 287 14.95 4.18 4.22
C SER A 287 14.19 3.72 2.98
N LEU A 288 13.82 2.44 2.95
CA LEU A 288 12.97 1.90 1.88
C LEU A 288 11.56 2.43 2.04
N GLY A 289 10.97 2.93 0.95
CA GLY A 289 9.58 3.40 0.94
C GLY A 289 8.60 2.25 1.09
N ALA A 290 7.56 2.45 1.89
CA ALA A 290 6.50 1.48 2.09
C ALA A 290 5.14 2.13 1.79
N SER A 291 4.30 1.42 1.05
CA SER A 291 2.90 1.80 0.90
C SER A 291 2.12 1.44 2.17
N PRO A 292 1.01 2.12 2.47
CA PRO A 292 0.11 1.65 3.52
C PRO A 292 -0.36 0.23 3.26
N LEU A 293 -0.56 -0.55 4.34
CA LEU A 293 -1.16 -1.87 4.23
C LEU A 293 -2.58 -1.74 3.67
N GLY A 294 -2.96 -2.60 2.73
CA GLY A 294 -4.29 -2.67 2.16
C GLY A 294 -5.06 -3.90 2.59
N GLY A 295 -6.38 -3.88 2.35
CA GLY A 295 -7.21 -5.05 2.57
C GLY A 295 -7.47 -5.42 4.02
N GLN A 296 -7.38 -4.46 4.95
CA GLN A 296 -7.71 -4.70 6.36
C GLN A 296 -9.21 -4.85 6.55
N LEU A 297 -9.58 -5.58 7.61
CA LEU A 297 -10.95 -5.71 8.07
C LEU A 297 -11.23 -4.71 9.18
N PHE A 298 -12.32 -3.97 9.03
CA PHE A 298 -12.83 -2.98 9.99
C PHE A 298 -14.22 -3.37 10.44
N ILE A 299 -14.55 -3.06 11.69
CA ILE A 299 -15.91 -3.22 12.21
C ILE A 299 -16.48 -1.84 12.50
N PRO A 300 -17.56 -1.42 11.81
CA PRO A 300 -18.24 -0.18 12.15
C PRO A 300 -18.80 -0.21 13.59
N LYS A 301 -18.76 0.92 14.29
CA LYS A 301 -19.31 1.02 15.64
C LYS A 301 -20.80 0.63 15.71
N LYS A 302 -21.52 0.90 14.63
CA LYS A 302 -22.96 0.60 14.54
C LYS A 302 -23.25 -0.70 13.79
N ALA A 303 -22.28 -1.62 13.71
CA ALA A 303 -22.49 -2.92 13.08
C ALA A 303 -23.71 -3.60 13.70
N PRO A 304 -24.71 -4.01 12.90
CA PRO A 304 -25.92 -4.64 13.41
C PRO A 304 -25.66 -5.95 14.16
N HIS A 305 -24.59 -6.66 13.78
CA HIS A 305 -24.20 -7.95 14.35
C HIS A 305 -22.76 -7.89 14.88
N MET A 306 -22.53 -7.01 15.86
CA MET A 306 -21.19 -6.75 16.41
C MET A 306 -20.51 -8.03 16.93
N ALA A 307 -21.22 -8.85 17.67
CA ALA A 307 -20.66 -10.09 18.23
C ALA A 307 -20.23 -11.07 17.14
N GLU A 308 -21.04 -11.24 16.11
CA GLU A 308 -20.78 -12.13 14.99
C GLU A 308 -19.65 -11.59 14.09
N ALA A 309 -19.59 -10.27 13.90
CA ALA A 309 -18.48 -9.63 13.20
C ALA A 309 -17.14 -9.89 13.92
N LYS A 310 -17.13 -9.78 15.25
CA LYS A 310 -15.93 -10.10 16.06
C LYS A 310 -15.56 -11.57 15.98
N LYS A 311 -16.54 -12.47 15.92
CA LYS A 311 -16.27 -13.91 15.71
C LYS A 311 -15.63 -14.19 14.35
N PHE A 312 -16.00 -13.44 13.32
CA PHE A 312 -15.35 -13.56 12.01
C PHE A 312 -13.88 -13.17 12.08
N LEU A 313 -13.54 -12.08 12.75
CA LEU A 313 -12.14 -11.70 12.96
C LEU A 313 -11.40 -12.75 13.81
N ASP A 314 -12.01 -13.28 14.86
CA ASP A 314 -11.42 -14.33 15.68
C ASP A 314 -11.12 -15.58 14.85
N PHE A 315 -12.03 -15.97 13.96
CA PHE A 315 -11.83 -17.10 13.06
C PHE A 315 -10.65 -16.87 12.12
N MET A 316 -10.58 -15.70 11.47
CA MET A 316 -9.48 -15.34 10.58
C MET A 316 -8.15 -15.20 11.33
N ALA A 317 -8.19 -14.81 12.60
CA ALA A 317 -7.02 -14.70 13.45
C ALA A 317 -6.60 -16.03 14.10
N SER A 318 -7.43 -17.05 14.06
CA SER A 318 -7.07 -18.36 14.64
C SER A 318 -5.79 -18.88 14.00
N LYS A 319 -4.95 -19.54 14.80
CA LYS A 319 -3.64 -20.02 14.35
C LYS A 319 -3.73 -20.86 13.07
N GLU A 320 -4.70 -21.75 13.00
CA GLU A 320 -4.87 -22.65 11.84
C GLU A 320 -5.29 -21.90 10.57
N VAL A 321 -6.29 -21.03 10.67
CA VAL A 321 -6.80 -20.27 9.53
C VAL A 321 -5.79 -19.23 9.06
N ALA A 322 -5.23 -18.47 9.99
CA ALA A 322 -4.20 -17.47 9.68
C ALA A 322 -2.97 -18.12 9.02
N GLN A 323 -2.54 -19.31 9.49
CA GLN A 323 -1.43 -20.03 8.87
C GLN A 323 -1.74 -20.44 7.43
N LYS A 324 -2.96 -20.94 7.16
CA LYS A 324 -3.39 -21.25 5.78
C LYS A 324 -3.33 -20.04 4.88
N ILE A 325 -3.81 -18.89 5.35
CA ILE A 325 -3.81 -17.65 4.56
C ILE A 325 -2.39 -17.19 4.30
N VAL A 326 -1.57 -17.12 5.32
CA VAL A 326 -0.17 -16.69 5.23
C VAL A 326 0.61 -17.58 4.27
N ASP A 327 0.45 -18.90 4.36
CA ASP A 327 1.12 -19.85 3.49
C ASP A 327 0.67 -19.72 2.03
N SER A 328 -0.63 -19.60 1.80
CA SER A 328 -1.18 -19.52 0.43
C SER A 328 -0.86 -18.21 -0.27
N LYS A 329 -0.76 -17.11 0.47
CA LYS A 329 -0.48 -15.78 -0.08
C LYS A 329 1.01 -15.40 -0.03
N GLY A 330 1.84 -16.17 0.67
CA GLY A 330 3.25 -15.82 0.84
C GLY A 330 3.45 -14.56 1.67
N TYR A 331 2.63 -14.36 2.69
CA TYR A 331 2.69 -13.16 3.53
C TYR A 331 3.79 -13.23 4.59
N VAL A 332 4.31 -12.09 4.97
CA VAL A 332 5.05 -11.93 6.23
C VAL A 332 4.02 -11.88 7.35
N SER A 333 4.06 -12.88 8.26
CA SER A 333 3.07 -13.01 9.32
C SER A 333 3.07 -11.81 10.26
N ASN A 334 1.89 -11.34 10.62
CA ASN A 334 1.69 -10.33 11.66
C ASN A 334 1.13 -10.92 12.97
N LEU A 335 1.11 -12.23 13.10
CA LEU A 335 0.70 -12.92 14.31
C LEU A 335 1.89 -13.68 14.89
N SER A 336 2.15 -13.52 16.19
CA SER A 336 3.35 -14.05 16.86
C SER A 336 3.46 -15.58 16.83
N ASP A 337 2.33 -16.29 16.75
CA ASP A 337 2.25 -17.75 16.72
C ASP A 337 1.98 -18.32 15.32
N VAL A 338 2.00 -17.47 14.29
CA VAL A 338 1.87 -17.85 12.88
C VAL A 338 3.20 -17.62 12.18
N THR A 339 3.74 -18.68 11.59
CA THR A 339 5.06 -18.67 10.98
C THR A 339 5.02 -18.09 9.57
N THR A 340 5.95 -17.19 9.27
CA THR A 340 6.16 -16.73 7.89
C THR A 340 6.68 -17.89 7.05
N PRO A 341 6.07 -18.19 5.89
CA PRO A 341 6.54 -19.24 5.00
C PRO A 341 7.86 -18.87 4.33
N GLU A 342 8.45 -19.84 3.60
CA GLU A 342 9.58 -19.53 2.74
C GLU A 342 9.19 -18.45 1.72
N LEU A 343 9.99 -17.38 1.69
CA LEU A 343 9.73 -16.22 0.83
C LEU A 343 10.62 -16.26 -0.41
N PRO A 344 10.18 -15.65 -1.54
CA PRO A 344 11.08 -15.38 -2.65
C PRO A 344 12.31 -14.58 -2.22
N GLU A 345 13.43 -14.75 -2.91
CA GLU A 345 14.71 -14.10 -2.57
C GLU A 345 14.55 -12.59 -2.32
N TYR A 346 13.90 -11.87 -3.23
CA TYR A 346 13.74 -10.42 -3.09
C TYR A 346 12.98 -10.02 -1.83
N LYS A 347 11.97 -10.81 -1.48
CA LYS A 347 11.13 -10.52 -0.32
C LYS A 347 11.84 -10.83 1.00
N GLN A 348 12.60 -11.93 1.02
CA GLN A 348 13.45 -12.25 2.17
C GLN A 348 14.50 -11.16 2.41
N GLU A 349 15.10 -10.63 1.36
CA GLU A 349 16.04 -9.53 1.46
C GLU A 349 15.38 -8.25 2.01
N ILE A 350 14.14 -7.95 1.58
CA ILE A 350 13.40 -6.82 2.11
C ILE A 350 13.17 -6.99 3.61
N VAL A 351 12.77 -8.18 4.03
CA VAL A 351 12.56 -8.49 5.46
C VAL A 351 13.86 -8.30 6.24
N ASP A 352 14.94 -8.93 5.78
CA ASP A 352 16.21 -8.96 6.51
C ASP A 352 16.91 -7.60 6.54
N ASN A 353 16.86 -6.85 5.43
CA ASN A 353 17.62 -5.61 5.29
C ASN A 353 16.84 -4.36 5.68
N TYR A 354 15.51 -4.39 5.63
CA TYR A 354 14.70 -3.19 5.81
C TYR A 354 13.60 -3.31 6.86
N ILE A 355 12.81 -4.39 6.84
CA ILE A 355 11.69 -4.54 7.79
C ILE A 355 12.20 -4.83 9.20
N THR A 356 12.97 -5.89 9.37
CA THR A 356 13.50 -6.30 10.68
C THR A 356 14.36 -5.22 11.33
N PRO A 357 15.30 -4.58 10.60
CA PRO A 357 16.09 -3.48 11.21
C PRO A 357 15.34 -2.15 11.30
N LYS A 358 14.06 -2.10 10.94
CA LYS A 358 13.23 -0.87 10.96
C LYS A 358 13.79 0.26 10.09
N LYS A 359 14.20 -0.08 8.89
CA LYS A 359 14.70 0.84 7.86
C LYS A 359 13.69 1.06 6.75
N THR A 360 12.41 1.19 7.09
CA THR A 360 11.32 1.53 6.18
C THR A 360 10.69 2.84 6.59
N VAL A 361 10.03 3.50 5.64
CA VAL A 361 9.26 4.72 5.87
C VAL A 361 8.01 4.67 5.02
N LEU A 362 6.85 5.02 5.60
CA LEU A 362 5.65 5.21 4.79
C LEU A 362 5.88 6.38 3.83
N THR A 363 5.58 6.18 2.55
CA THR A 363 5.71 7.23 1.55
C THR A 363 4.76 8.39 1.84
N SER A 364 5.06 9.58 1.31
CA SER A 364 4.26 10.79 1.57
C SER A 364 2.78 10.63 1.19
N ASP A 365 2.47 9.76 0.26
CA ASP A 365 1.10 9.47 -0.17
C ASP A 365 0.20 8.99 0.96
N ALA A 366 0.77 8.30 1.96
CA ALA A 366 0.03 7.81 3.13
C ALA A 366 -0.57 8.93 3.98
N TYR A 367 -0.02 10.14 3.90
CA TYR A 367 -0.41 11.29 4.72
C TYR A 367 -1.33 12.27 3.97
N MET A 368 -1.60 12.03 2.69
CA MET A 368 -2.34 12.98 1.85
C MET A 368 -3.84 12.77 1.96
N LEU A 369 -4.55 13.83 2.34
CA LEU A 369 -6.01 13.84 2.51
C LEU A 369 -6.75 14.21 1.22
N VAL A 370 -6.04 14.54 0.15
CA VAL A 370 -6.62 15.03 -1.11
C VAL A 370 -6.09 14.24 -2.30
N ASP A 371 -6.77 14.37 -3.42
CA ASP A 371 -6.38 13.76 -4.68
C ASP A 371 -4.99 14.26 -5.14
N ARG A 372 -4.15 13.34 -5.58
CA ARG A 372 -2.76 13.60 -5.98
C ARG A 372 -2.57 13.79 -7.48
N SER A 373 -3.63 13.66 -8.26
CA SER A 373 -3.54 13.72 -9.73
C SER A 373 -2.88 15.00 -10.24
N GLU A 374 -3.16 16.12 -9.60
CA GLU A 374 -2.58 17.41 -9.97
C GLU A 374 -1.08 17.48 -9.66
N LEU A 375 -0.63 16.90 -8.54
CA LEU A 375 0.79 16.78 -8.25
C LEU A 375 1.48 15.96 -9.35
N TYR A 376 0.89 14.85 -9.74
CA TYR A 376 1.46 13.99 -10.79
C TYR A 376 1.58 14.73 -12.12
N ARG A 377 0.56 15.53 -12.47
CA ARG A 377 0.60 16.37 -13.67
C ARG A 377 1.73 17.40 -13.62
N LEU A 378 1.93 18.04 -12.47
CA LEU A 378 3.01 19.00 -12.27
C LEU A 378 4.40 18.34 -12.42
N LEU A 379 4.55 17.10 -11.93
CA LEU A 379 5.78 16.34 -12.13
C LEU A 379 6.03 16.05 -13.61
N GLN A 380 5.00 15.66 -14.37
CA GLN A 380 5.13 15.49 -15.82
C GLN A 380 5.55 16.81 -16.50
N ASP A 381 4.98 17.93 -16.09
CA ASP A 381 5.33 19.25 -16.63
C ASP A 381 6.81 19.59 -16.38
N GLN A 382 7.36 19.16 -15.24
CA GLN A 382 8.79 19.32 -14.96
C GLN A 382 9.63 18.56 -16.00
N PHE A 383 9.27 17.31 -16.29
CA PHE A 383 10.00 16.51 -17.30
C PHE A 383 9.82 17.05 -18.71
N ALA A 384 8.71 17.69 -19.01
CA ALA A 384 8.50 18.38 -20.27
C ALA A 384 9.32 19.69 -20.40
N GLY A 385 9.98 20.11 -19.31
CA GLY A 385 10.75 21.36 -19.28
C GLY A 385 9.91 22.61 -19.02
N GLY A 386 8.63 22.45 -18.68
CA GLY A 386 7.72 23.57 -18.43
C GLY A 386 7.81 24.20 -17.05
N LEU A 387 8.30 23.42 -16.05
CA LEU A 387 8.40 23.87 -14.67
C LEU A 387 9.75 23.46 -14.07
N THR A 388 10.33 24.35 -13.27
CA THR A 388 11.46 24.02 -12.39
C THR A 388 10.96 23.27 -11.15
N PRO A 389 11.85 22.57 -10.42
CA PRO A 389 11.48 21.94 -9.14
C PRO A 389 10.83 22.90 -8.14
N GLU A 390 11.35 24.13 -8.02
CA GLU A 390 10.77 25.17 -7.17
C GLU A 390 9.34 25.52 -7.60
N GLU A 391 9.12 25.69 -8.91
CA GLU A 391 7.82 26.00 -9.46
C GLU A 391 6.82 24.86 -9.26
N VAL A 392 7.25 23.61 -9.36
CA VAL A 392 6.41 22.43 -9.07
C VAL A 392 5.91 22.49 -7.62
N LEU A 393 6.79 22.72 -6.65
CA LEU A 393 6.42 22.75 -5.24
C LEU A 393 5.49 23.93 -4.92
N LYS A 394 5.74 25.09 -5.48
CA LYS A 394 4.87 26.27 -5.29
C LYS A 394 3.50 26.08 -5.91
N ALA A 395 3.44 25.54 -7.12
CA ALA A 395 2.17 25.25 -7.78
C ALA A 395 1.37 24.19 -7.01
N TRP A 396 2.07 23.19 -6.47
CA TRP A 396 1.43 22.16 -5.64
C TRP A 396 0.92 22.76 -4.32
N ASP A 397 1.67 23.64 -3.67
CA ASP A 397 1.20 24.34 -2.45
C ASP A 397 -0.15 25.02 -2.68
N GLU A 398 -0.29 25.75 -3.80
CA GLU A 398 -1.53 26.45 -4.14
C GLU A 398 -2.69 25.46 -4.39
N LYS A 399 -2.43 24.42 -5.17
CA LYS A 399 -3.44 23.42 -5.49
C LYS A 399 -3.82 22.59 -4.27
N PHE A 400 -2.84 22.18 -3.47
CA PHE A 400 -3.07 21.47 -2.21
C PHE A 400 -3.95 22.28 -1.26
N SER A 401 -3.65 23.56 -1.07
CA SER A 401 -4.45 24.46 -0.23
C SER A 401 -5.89 24.57 -0.74
N GLN A 402 -6.08 24.69 -2.06
CA GLN A 402 -7.41 24.75 -2.67
C GLN A 402 -8.20 23.46 -2.44
N LEU A 403 -7.56 22.30 -2.65
CA LEU A 403 -8.19 20.99 -2.45
C LEU A 403 -8.56 20.74 -0.97
N MET A 404 -7.68 21.16 -0.05
CA MET A 404 -7.93 21.04 1.39
C MET A 404 -9.09 21.93 1.84
N LYS A 405 -9.18 23.14 1.28
CA LYS A 405 -10.27 24.08 1.51
C LYS A 405 -11.59 23.55 0.96
N ASP A 406 -11.58 23.00 -0.25
CA ASP A 406 -12.77 22.40 -0.87
C ASP A 406 -13.29 21.21 -0.08
N LYS A 407 -12.41 20.47 0.55
CA LYS A 407 -12.73 19.33 1.44
C LYS A 407 -13.11 19.79 2.85
N GLU A 408 -13.06 21.06 3.16
CA GLU A 408 -13.35 21.63 4.48
C GLU A 408 -12.46 21.08 5.59
N VAL A 409 -11.18 20.85 5.30
CA VAL A 409 -10.20 20.43 6.30
C VAL A 409 -9.95 21.58 7.28
N PRO A 410 -10.01 21.34 8.61
CA PRO A 410 -9.74 22.39 9.58
C PRO A 410 -8.39 23.06 9.38
N GLY A 411 -8.37 24.39 9.45
CA GLY A 411 -7.19 25.22 9.24
C GLY A 411 -7.04 25.81 7.84
N PHE A 412 -7.84 25.34 6.92
CA PHE A 412 -7.80 25.81 5.52
C PHE A 412 -8.97 26.70 5.13
#